data_fc9c7f29b119b876b06848f55186bdce
#
_entry.id   fc9c7f29b119b876b06848f55186bdce
#
_cell.length_a   1.000
_cell.length_b   1.000
_cell.length_c   1.000
_cell.angle_alpha   90.00
_cell.angle_beta   90.00
_cell.angle_gamma   90.00
#
_symmetry.space_group_name_H-M   'P 1'
#
loop_
_entity.id
_entity.type
_entity.pdbx_description
1 polymer ?
#
loop_
_entity_poly.entity_id
_entity_poly.type
_entity_poly.pdbx_seq_one_letter_code
_entity_poly.pdbx_strand_id
1 'polypeptide(L)'
;MYKQLERIRKAKGRIRAVLYARCSSDEQRRNGYTVNDQLEFGRHFCTTNDIILVDEYVDEGISATLEIRKRKDLANLIKDAKTNDYDIVIFKCIDRFFRNVGEYYECQKQLQKAGVTWLSIEEA
;
A
#
# COMPACT_ATOMS: atom_id res chain seq x y z
N MET A 1 11.76 12.51 8.30
CA MET A 1 11.44 11.14 8.69
C MET A 1 9.93 10.95 8.78
N TYR A 2 9.46 9.74 8.66
CA TYR A 2 8.03 9.45 8.51
C TYR A 2 7.34 9.44 9.87
N LYS A 3 6.50 10.44 10.11
CA LYS A 3 5.80 10.59 11.40
C LYS A 3 4.84 9.45 11.70
N GLN A 4 4.21 8.88 10.66
CA GLN A 4 3.32 7.73 10.84
C GLN A 4 4.06 6.55 11.46
N LEU A 5 5.29 6.29 11.00
CA LEU A 5 6.10 5.17 11.51
C LEU A 5 6.46 5.39 12.98
N GLU A 6 6.80 6.62 13.34
CA GLU A 6 7.13 6.93 14.72
C GLU A 6 5.94 6.72 15.65
N ARG A 7 4.75 7.13 15.22
CA ARG A 7 3.53 6.95 16.01
C ARG A 7 3.24 5.47 16.25
N ILE A 8 3.37 4.66 15.22
CA ILE A 8 3.12 3.22 15.32
C ILE A 8 4.14 2.57 16.26
N ARG A 9 5.41 2.93 16.15
CA ARG A 9 6.46 2.40 17.02
C ARG A 9 6.21 2.73 18.48
N LYS A 10 5.78 3.95 18.78
CA LYS A 10 5.45 4.35 20.14
C LYS A 10 4.27 3.56 20.71
N ALA A 11 3.28 3.29 19.87
CA ALA A 11 2.07 2.62 20.32
C ALA A 11 2.23 1.10 20.40
N LYS A 12 2.96 0.49 19.47
CA LYS A 12 3.01 -0.98 19.30
C LYS A 12 4.41 -1.58 19.35
N GLY A 13 5.45 -0.75 19.36
CA GLY A 13 6.84 -1.19 19.37
C GLY A 13 7.36 -1.53 17.98
N ARG A 14 6.84 -2.59 17.36
CA ARG A 14 7.24 -3.01 16.02
C ARG A 14 6.16 -2.65 15.02
N ILE A 15 6.59 -2.30 13.81
CA ILE A 15 5.66 -1.95 12.72
C ILE A 15 5.50 -3.16 11.83
N ARG A 16 4.26 -3.52 11.54
CA ARG A 16 3.90 -4.60 10.63
C ARG A 16 3.25 -3.98 9.41
N ALA A 17 3.80 -4.24 8.24
CA ALA A 17 3.35 -3.60 7.02
C ALA A 17 3.00 -4.61 5.94
N VAL A 18 2.13 -4.19 5.03
CA VAL A 18 1.92 -4.87 3.77
C VAL A 18 2.27 -3.91 2.64
N LEU A 19 2.68 -4.45 1.51
CA LEU A 19 2.93 -3.66 0.32
C LEU A 19 1.74 -3.80 -0.63
N TYR A 20 1.44 -2.71 -1.32
CA TYR A 20 0.51 -2.75 -2.43
C TYR A 20 1.19 -2.25 -3.68
N ALA A 21 1.11 -3.02 -4.76
CA ALA A 21 1.66 -2.65 -6.06
C ALA A 21 0.58 -2.81 -7.12
N ARG A 22 0.52 -1.85 -8.02
CA ARG A 22 -0.40 -1.88 -9.16
C ARG A 22 0.32 -1.36 -10.40
N CYS A 23 0.06 -1.99 -11.52
CA CYS A 23 0.61 -1.56 -12.79
C CYS A 23 -0.37 -1.89 -13.89
N SER A 24 -0.73 -0.91 -14.72
CA SER A 24 -1.53 -1.15 -15.91
C SER A 24 -0.64 -1.76 -17.00
N SER A 25 -1.26 -2.31 -18.06
CA SER A 25 -0.53 -2.88 -19.19
C SER A 25 0.42 -1.88 -19.84
N ASP A 26 -0.01 -0.62 -19.95
CA ASP A 26 0.81 0.45 -20.53
C ASP A 26 1.99 0.81 -19.64
N GLU A 27 1.77 0.87 -18.33
CA GLU A 27 2.80 1.22 -17.37
C GLU A 27 3.90 0.18 -17.25
N GLN A 28 3.60 -1.09 -17.53
CA GLN A 28 4.58 -2.17 -17.48
C GLN A 28 5.77 -1.95 -18.43
N ARG A 29 5.57 -1.10 -19.45
CA ARG A 29 6.63 -0.79 -20.42
C ARG A 29 7.60 0.27 -19.93
N ARG A 30 7.32 0.91 -18.80
CA ARG A 30 8.15 1.98 -18.25
C ARG A 30 9.07 1.46 -17.16
N ASN A 31 10.32 1.90 -17.20
CA ASN A 31 11.27 1.59 -16.14
C ASN A 31 10.81 2.20 -14.81
N GLY A 32 10.92 1.43 -13.74
CA GLY A 32 10.57 1.88 -12.40
C GLY A 32 9.08 1.82 -12.09
N TYR A 33 8.26 1.39 -13.04
CA TYR A 33 6.81 1.35 -12.86
C TYR A 33 6.23 -0.06 -12.86
N THR A 34 7.05 -1.08 -13.07
CA THR A 34 6.58 -2.46 -13.02
C THR A 34 6.23 -2.84 -11.58
N VAL A 35 5.41 -3.88 -11.46
CA VAL A 35 5.08 -4.44 -10.13
C VAL A 35 6.35 -4.85 -9.39
N ASN A 36 7.28 -5.52 -10.08
CA ASN A 36 8.53 -5.93 -9.45
C ASN A 36 9.33 -4.74 -8.93
N ASP A 37 9.43 -3.66 -9.70
CA ASP A 37 10.13 -2.45 -9.26
C ASP A 37 9.50 -1.87 -8.00
N GLN A 38 8.17 -1.81 -7.96
CA GLN A 38 7.44 -1.30 -6.80
C GLN A 38 7.67 -2.17 -5.57
N LEU A 39 7.61 -3.47 -5.73
CA LEU A 39 7.81 -4.40 -4.62
C LEU A 39 9.24 -4.35 -4.09
N GLU A 40 10.23 -4.31 -4.97
CA GLU A 40 11.63 -4.19 -4.55
C GLU A 40 11.87 -2.91 -3.78
N PHE A 41 11.31 -1.80 -4.28
CA PHE A 41 11.42 -0.51 -3.62
C PHE A 41 10.81 -0.58 -2.21
N GLY A 42 9.62 -1.16 -2.10
CA GLY A 42 8.93 -1.31 -0.83
C GLY A 42 9.62 -2.25 0.14
N ARG A 43 10.15 -3.36 -0.36
CA ARG A 43 10.92 -4.31 0.47
C ARG A 43 12.17 -3.68 1.04
N HIS A 44 12.88 -2.93 0.21
CA HIS A 44 14.07 -2.22 0.64
C HIS A 44 13.74 -1.18 1.71
N PHE A 45 12.64 -0.45 1.50
CA PHE A 45 12.16 0.52 2.48
C PHE A 45 11.87 -0.14 3.83
N CYS A 46 11.20 -1.28 3.82
CA CYS A 46 10.89 -2.02 5.05
C CYS A 46 12.15 -2.47 5.77
N THR A 47 13.12 -3.03 5.02
CA THR A 47 14.39 -3.46 5.60
C THR A 47 15.15 -2.30 6.22
N THR A 48 15.22 -1.18 5.50
CA THR A 48 15.96 0.01 5.95
C THR A 48 15.33 0.63 7.19
N ASN A 49 14.02 0.53 7.34
CA ASN A 49 13.29 1.17 8.44
C ASN A 49 12.85 0.19 9.54
N ASP A 50 13.39 -1.02 9.54
CA ASP A 50 13.09 -2.05 10.54
C ASP A 50 11.59 -2.32 10.65
N ILE A 51 10.95 -2.53 9.51
CA ILE A 51 9.53 -2.83 9.40
C ILE A 51 9.37 -4.30 9.03
N ILE A 52 8.48 -5.00 9.73
CA ILE A 52 8.15 -6.39 9.41
C ILE A 52 7.20 -6.39 8.22
N LEU A 53 7.64 -6.98 7.12
CA LEU A 53 6.79 -7.14 5.95
C LEU A 53 5.95 -8.41 6.12
N VAL A 54 4.63 -8.24 6.23
CA VAL A 54 3.70 -9.34 6.49
C VAL A 54 3.21 -9.96 5.20
N ASP A 55 2.88 -9.15 4.19
CA ASP A 55 2.32 -9.65 2.94
C ASP A 55 2.46 -8.62 1.83
N GLU A 56 2.22 -9.07 0.60
CA GLU A 56 2.27 -8.21 -0.59
C GLU A 56 0.99 -8.44 -1.39
N TYR A 57 0.37 -7.35 -1.82
CA TYR A 57 -0.85 -7.38 -2.63
C TYR A 57 -0.56 -6.74 -3.98
N VAL A 58 -0.97 -7.40 -5.05
CA VAL A 58 -0.61 -6.99 -6.41
C VAL A 58 -1.83 -7.03 -7.33
N ASP A 59 -2.06 -5.92 -8.03
CA ASP A 59 -3.06 -5.85 -9.10
C ASP A 59 -2.34 -5.50 -10.40
N GLU A 60 -1.90 -6.52 -11.12
CA GLU A 60 -1.15 -6.37 -12.36
C GLU A 60 -2.07 -6.32 -13.56
N GLY A 61 -1.82 -5.38 -14.48
CA GLY A 61 -2.67 -5.20 -15.65
C GLY A 61 -3.97 -4.47 -15.36
N ILE A 62 -4.11 -3.89 -14.16
CA ILE A 62 -5.36 -3.28 -13.70
C ILE A 62 -5.21 -1.77 -13.64
N SER A 63 -6.16 -1.05 -14.25
CA SER A 63 -6.19 0.41 -14.23
C SER A 63 -6.49 0.96 -12.82
N ALA A 64 -5.86 2.08 -12.47
CA ALA A 64 -6.13 2.77 -11.22
C ALA A 64 -7.53 3.39 -11.18
N THR A 65 -8.19 3.52 -12.34
CA THR A 65 -9.54 4.08 -12.42
C THR A 65 -10.63 3.07 -12.13
N LEU A 66 -10.30 1.78 -12.05
CA LEU A 66 -11.29 0.75 -11.72
C LEU A 66 -11.72 0.85 -10.26
N GLU A 67 -12.97 0.51 -10.02
CA GLU A 67 -13.52 0.45 -8.67
C GLU A 67 -12.73 -0.53 -7.80
N ILE A 68 -12.67 -0.25 -6.50
CA ILE A 68 -11.95 -1.09 -5.53
C ILE A 68 -12.35 -2.56 -5.66
N ARG A 69 -13.63 -2.84 -5.77
CA ARG A 69 -14.13 -4.23 -5.84
C ARG A 69 -13.61 -5.00 -7.06
N LYS A 70 -13.22 -4.29 -8.13
CA LYS A 70 -12.67 -4.91 -9.34
C LYS A 70 -11.14 -5.06 -9.28
N ARG A 71 -10.53 -4.45 -8.33
CA ARG A 71 -9.10 -4.58 -8.03
C ARG A 71 -8.99 -5.63 -6.93
N LYS A 72 -8.89 -6.89 -7.34
CA LYS A 72 -9.03 -8.03 -6.44
C LYS A 72 -8.09 -7.98 -5.24
N ASP A 73 -6.83 -7.67 -5.47
CA ASP A 73 -5.87 -7.66 -4.38
C ASP A 73 -6.06 -6.46 -3.46
N LEU A 74 -6.46 -5.31 -4.00
CA LEU A 74 -6.79 -4.18 -3.14
C LEU A 74 -8.02 -4.50 -2.27
N ALA A 75 -9.01 -5.16 -2.84
CA ALA A 75 -10.18 -5.59 -2.07
C ALA A 75 -9.80 -6.56 -0.95
N ASN A 76 -8.90 -7.51 -1.24
CA ASN A 76 -8.39 -8.44 -0.24
C ASN A 76 -7.58 -7.74 0.84
N LEU A 77 -6.77 -6.76 0.45
CA LEU A 77 -6.00 -5.97 1.39
C LEU A 77 -6.92 -5.27 2.40
N ILE A 78 -7.99 -4.65 1.91
CA ILE A 78 -8.97 -3.96 2.78
C ILE A 78 -9.67 -4.97 3.69
N LYS A 79 -10.05 -6.11 3.15
CA LYS A 79 -10.69 -7.18 3.92
C LYS A 79 -9.77 -7.68 5.03
N ASP A 80 -8.51 -7.92 4.70
CA ASP A 80 -7.53 -8.45 5.65
C ASP A 80 -7.15 -7.43 6.73
N ALA A 81 -7.30 -6.14 6.45
CA ALA A 81 -7.08 -5.10 7.45
C ALA A 81 -7.98 -5.30 8.68
N LYS A 82 -9.16 -5.84 8.46
CA LYS A 82 -10.14 -6.06 9.53
C LYS A 82 -9.75 -7.19 10.49
N THR A 83 -8.82 -8.04 10.07
CA THR A 83 -8.32 -9.13 10.92
C THR A 83 -7.08 -8.74 11.71
N ASN A 84 -6.62 -7.49 11.56
CA ASN A 84 -5.53 -6.90 12.35
C ASN A 84 -4.15 -7.52 12.17
N ASP A 85 -3.86 -8.00 10.98
CA ASP A 85 -2.58 -8.63 10.74
C ASP A 85 -1.47 -7.64 10.41
N TYR A 86 -1.80 -6.36 10.20
CA TYR A 86 -0.80 -5.34 9.88
C TYR A 86 -1.26 -3.95 10.33
N ASP A 87 -0.30 -3.02 10.39
CA ASP A 87 -0.52 -1.66 10.89
C ASP A 87 -0.56 -0.60 9.80
N ILE A 88 0.14 -0.83 8.70
CA ILE A 88 0.32 0.17 7.65
C ILE A 88 0.40 -0.48 6.27
N VAL A 89 -0.18 0.19 5.28
CA VAL A 89 -0.03 -0.16 3.87
C VAL A 89 1.02 0.76 3.27
N ILE A 90 2.00 0.21 2.59
CA ILE A 90 3.06 0.95 1.93
C ILE A 90 2.95 0.77 0.43
N PHE A 91 3.01 1.86 -0.31
CA PHE A 91 3.03 1.84 -1.77
C PHE A 91 3.99 2.92 -2.29
N LYS A 92 4.41 2.78 -3.54
CA LYS A 92 5.47 3.63 -4.07
C LYS A 92 5.05 5.09 -4.22
N CYS A 93 3.90 5.35 -4.86
CA CYS A 93 3.36 6.69 -4.97
C CYS A 93 1.85 6.66 -5.13
N ILE A 94 1.21 7.76 -4.74
CA ILE A 94 -0.26 7.80 -4.61
C ILE A 94 -1.00 7.62 -5.93
N ASP A 95 -0.46 8.09 -7.03
CA ASP A 95 -1.10 7.93 -8.33
C ASP A 95 -1.07 6.48 -8.81
N ARG A 96 -0.22 5.64 -8.24
CA ARG A 96 -0.23 4.20 -8.47
C ARG A 96 -1.32 3.50 -7.68
N PHE A 97 -1.81 4.16 -6.64
CA PHE A 97 -2.84 3.62 -5.76
C PHE A 97 -4.23 4.00 -6.26
N PHE A 98 -4.48 5.30 -6.43
CA PHE A 98 -5.79 5.82 -6.86
C PHE A 98 -5.64 6.98 -7.83
N ARG A 99 -6.59 7.05 -8.79
CA ARG A 99 -6.78 8.23 -9.62
C ARG A 99 -8.16 8.86 -9.40
N ASN A 100 -9.00 8.20 -8.62
CA ASN A 100 -10.34 8.67 -8.29
C ASN A 100 -10.38 9.11 -6.84
N VAL A 101 -10.71 10.39 -6.61
CA VAL A 101 -10.70 10.97 -5.27
C VAL A 101 -11.73 10.30 -4.36
N GLY A 102 -12.91 9.96 -4.89
CA GLY A 102 -13.95 9.27 -4.11
C GLY A 102 -13.50 7.91 -3.63
N GLU A 103 -12.86 7.14 -4.52
CA GLU A 103 -12.32 5.83 -4.17
C GLU A 103 -11.21 5.94 -3.13
N TYR A 104 -10.38 6.97 -3.25
CA TYR A 104 -9.31 7.25 -2.29
C TYR A 104 -9.89 7.42 -0.88
N TYR A 105 -10.89 8.29 -0.74
CA TYR A 105 -11.49 8.55 0.56
C TYR A 105 -12.24 7.34 1.11
N GLU A 106 -12.91 6.59 0.26
CA GLU A 106 -13.61 5.38 0.69
C GLU A 106 -12.64 4.33 1.24
N CYS A 107 -11.53 4.12 0.55
CA CYS A 107 -10.50 3.19 1.00
C CYS A 107 -9.88 3.66 2.32
N GLN A 108 -9.55 4.94 2.40
CA GLN A 108 -8.98 5.52 3.61
C GLN A 108 -9.90 5.31 4.81
N LYS A 109 -11.20 5.54 4.61
CA LYS A 109 -12.20 5.38 5.65
C LYS A 109 -12.24 3.94 6.17
N GLN A 110 -12.24 2.97 5.26
CA GLN A 110 -12.27 1.56 5.63
C GLN A 110 -11.02 1.13 6.38
N LEU A 111 -9.85 1.58 5.95
CA LEU A 111 -8.59 1.28 6.62
C LEU A 111 -8.53 1.92 7.99
N GLN A 112 -8.99 3.17 8.12
CA GLN A 112 -9.02 3.86 9.42
C GLN A 112 -9.89 3.15 10.43
N LYS A 113 -11.03 2.60 9.99
CA LYS A 113 -11.90 1.82 10.87
C LYS A 113 -11.20 0.58 11.42
N ALA A 114 -10.25 0.04 10.67
CA ALA A 114 -9.46 -1.12 11.10
C ALA A 114 -8.19 -0.71 11.84
N GLY A 115 -7.96 0.59 12.04
CA GLY A 115 -6.75 1.08 12.70
C GLY A 115 -5.51 1.04 11.83
N VAL A 116 -5.68 1.02 10.50
CA VAL A 116 -4.58 0.93 9.54
C VAL A 116 -4.41 2.27 8.83
N THR A 117 -3.17 2.70 8.66
CA THR A 117 -2.86 3.88 7.85
C THR A 117 -2.16 3.44 6.56
N TRP A 118 -1.84 4.39 5.70
CA TRP A 118 -1.05 4.11 4.52
C TRP A 118 0.07 5.13 4.34
N LEU A 119 1.09 4.75 3.57
CA LEU A 119 2.25 5.58 3.35
C LEU A 119 2.72 5.46 1.90
N SER A 120 2.82 6.61 1.22
CA SER A 120 3.45 6.69 -0.08
C SER A 120 4.93 7.03 0.12
N ILE A 121 5.82 6.09 -0.23
CA ILE A 121 7.23 6.26 0.09
C ILE A 121 8.00 7.11 -0.92
N GLU A 122 7.46 7.27 -2.11
CA GLU A 122 8.08 8.17 -3.10
C GLU A 122 7.75 9.63 -2.83
N GLU A 123 6.57 9.89 -2.27
CA GLU A 123 6.07 11.25 -2.04
C GLU A 123 6.31 11.74 -0.61
N ALA A 124 6.65 10.85 0.28
CA ALA A 124 6.90 11.20 1.66
C ALA A 124 8.30 11.78 1.83
#